data_7d47b7a79b65726f740aeaab0a423480
#
_entry.id   7d47b7a79b65726f740aeaab0a423480
#
_cell.length_a   1.000
_cell.length_b   1.000
_cell.length_c   1.000
_cell.angle_alpha   90.00
_cell.angle_beta   90.00
_cell.angle_gamma   90.00
#
_symmetry.space_group_name_H-M   'P 1'
#
loop_
_entity.id
_entity.type
_entity.pdbx_description
1 polymer ?
#
loop_
_entity_poly.entity_id
_entity_poly.type
_entity_poly.pdbx_seq_one_letter_code
_entity_poly.pdbx_strand_id
1 'polypeptide(L)'
;VTRVGAAGARLLVVLLGVLATLALAGPARAHVGGDAAGSDFDGRVTSVQPAVPGVTVRVLQFGDALEVVNTTGTEVTVPGYSDEPYLRIGPDGVWRNAHSPATTINLDRYGRVSLPEDADPRAEPAWVQVSTEPQYTWHDHRTHWMSEEQLPPAVAADPTTGHTVFDWTVPMRHGDTAVTVRGELTWSPPPSPAVTWGVHLALAVAVAATGLLARSARPLGVAMALGAVAALWHAAGTPEPPVTVSSHAAAVVSALLPAVTAALVAALGLVAARRGRGVVTGLTAVVLGWLLLVQGLPDVDVLWSANVATGGPAFLARAAVAVLVAGGAGLVVGGLAAARRFRDPERARPEPEPQPVG
;
A
#
# COMPACT_ATOMS: atom_id res chain seq x y z
N VAL A 1 -4.48 -38.25 26.92
CA VAL A 1 -3.34 -37.96 25.98
C VAL A 1 -3.85 -37.66 24.55
N THR A 2 -5.02 -38.18 24.10
CA THR A 2 -5.52 -38.06 22.72
C THR A 2 -6.10 -36.67 22.34
N ARG A 3 -6.56 -35.84 23.30
CA ARG A 3 -7.20 -34.55 22.98
C ARG A 3 -6.19 -33.40 22.74
N VAL A 4 -4.98 -33.47 23.31
CA VAL A 4 -3.95 -32.47 23.08
C VAL A 4 -3.33 -32.67 21.68
N GLY A 5 -3.20 -33.87 21.21
CA GLY A 5 -2.69 -34.17 19.85
C GLY A 5 -3.58 -33.66 18.73
N ALA A 6 -4.92 -33.75 18.87
CA ALA A 6 -5.84 -33.26 17.84
C ALA A 6 -5.90 -31.72 17.76
N ALA A 7 -5.71 -31.00 18.87
CA ALA A 7 -5.65 -29.55 18.88
C ALA A 7 -4.33 -29.04 18.30
N GLY A 8 -3.22 -29.72 18.59
CA GLY A 8 -1.90 -29.42 18.02
C GLY A 8 -1.85 -29.67 16.51
N ALA A 9 -2.43 -30.79 16.05
CA ALA A 9 -2.52 -31.09 14.62
C ALA A 9 -3.36 -30.05 13.85
N ARG A 10 -4.49 -29.60 14.41
CA ARG A 10 -5.32 -28.54 13.80
C ARG A 10 -4.60 -27.19 13.77
N LEU A 11 -3.84 -26.84 14.79
CA LEU A 11 -3.03 -25.62 14.83
C LEU A 11 -1.91 -25.69 13.79
N LEU A 12 -1.27 -26.85 13.63
CA LEU A 12 -0.24 -27.07 12.63
C LEU A 12 -0.80 -26.96 11.20
N VAL A 13 -1.99 -27.50 10.93
CA VAL A 13 -2.66 -27.37 9.62
C VAL A 13 -3.01 -25.91 9.33
N VAL A 14 -3.48 -25.14 10.31
CA VAL A 14 -3.74 -23.70 10.15
C VAL A 14 -2.44 -22.94 9.91
N LEU A 15 -1.37 -23.23 10.66
CA LEU A 15 -0.05 -22.62 10.48
C LEU A 15 0.55 -22.95 9.09
N LEU A 16 0.45 -24.21 8.65
CA LEU A 16 0.92 -24.62 7.33
C LEU A 16 0.08 -23.98 6.22
N GLY A 17 -1.24 -23.87 6.41
CA GLY A 17 -2.12 -23.14 5.49
C GLY A 17 -1.76 -21.65 5.38
N VAL A 18 -1.49 -20.99 6.51
CA VAL A 18 -1.02 -19.60 6.56
C VAL A 18 0.35 -19.45 5.91
N LEU A 19 1.30 -20.35 6.18
CA LEU A 19 2.62 -20.32 5.54
C LEU A 19 2.53 -20.61 4.03
N ALA A 20 1.64 -21.50 3.60
CA ALA A 20 1.41 -21.76 2.18
C ALA A 20 0.79 -20.55 1.48
N THR A 21 -0.19 -19.87 2.10
CA THR A 21 -0.75 -18.63 1.54
C THR A 21 0.25 -17.49 1.51
N LEU A 22 1.12 -17.36 2.51
CA LEU A 22 2.20 -16.37 2.50
C LEU A 22 3.29 -16.69 1.47
N ALA A 23 3.55 -17.98 1.21
CA ALA A 23 4.51 -18.41 0.19
C ALA A 23 3.96 -18.29 -1.25
N LEU A 24 2.64 -18.40 -1.41
CA LEU A 24 1.95 -18.27 -2.70
C LEU A 24 1.53 -16.81 -2.98
N ALA A 25 1.31 -16.02 -1.93
CA ALA A 25 1.22 -14.57 -2.07
C ALA A 25 2.65 -14.10 -2.37
N GLY A 26 2.92 -13.74 -3.61
CA GLY A 26 4.06 -12.87 -3.91
C GLY A 26 4.04 -11.68 -2.93
N PRO A 27 5.11 -10.89 -2.79
CA PRO A 27 5.10 -9.76 -1.89
C PRO A 27 3.80 -9.00 -2.15
N ALA A 28 2.91 -9.00 -1.14
CA ALA A 28 1.65 -8.27 -1.21
C ALA A 28 2.03 -6.79 -1.23
N ARG A 29 2.34 -6.31 -2.42
CA ARG A 29 2.47 -4.89 -2.69
C ARG A 29 1.04 -4.41 -2.86
N ALA A 30 0.46 -3.87 -1.81
CA ALA A 30 -0.79 -3.12 -1.90
C ALA A 30 -0.59 -1.94 -2.87
N HIS A 31 0.66 -1.49 -3.04
CA HIS A 31 1.11 -0.54 -4.05
C HIS A 31 2.00 -1.26 -5.06
N VAL A 32 1.46 -1.43 -6.25
CA VAL A 32 2.16 -2.06 -7.37
C VAL A 32 3.16 -1.06 -7.93
N GLY A 33 4.46 -1.31 -7.69
CA GLY A 33 5.52 -0.44 -8.21
C GLY A 33 6.67 -0.18 -7.22
N GLY A 34 6.48 -0.47 -5.92
CA GLY A 34 7.51 -0.26 -4.90
C GLY A 34 7.60 1.17 -4.38
N ASP A 35 6.62 2.00 -4.70
CA ASP A 35 6.57 3.42 -4.35
C ASP A 35 5.74 3.67 -3.09
N ALA A 36 5.91 4.87 -2.51
CA ALA A 36 5.26 5.30 -1.29
C ALA A 36 3.73 5.21 -1.38
N ALA A 37 3.08 4.66 -0.35
CA ALA A 37 1.63 4.64 -0.21
C ALA A 37 1.08 6.00 0.19
N GLY A 38 1.94 6.90 0.70
CA GLY A 38 1.63 8.25 1.10
C GLY A 38 2.67 9.26 0.63
N SER A 39 2.25 10.50 0.44
CA SER A 39 3.12 11.63 0.08
C SER A 39 2.57 12.93 0.64
N ASP A 40 3.45 13.89 0.89
CA ASP A 40 3.02 15.27 1.18
C ASP A 40 2.77 16.07 -0.09
N PHE A 41 3.26 15.57 -1.22
CA PHE A 41 2.95 16.09 -2.55
C PHE A 41 1.71 15.41 -3.15
N ASP A 42 1.03 16.12 -4.05
CA ASP A 42 -0.07 15.61 -4.88
C ASP A 42 0.01 16.22 -6.28
N GLY A 43 0.34 15.40 -7.28
CA GLY A 43 0.37 15.76 -8.68
C GLY A 43 -0.92 15.35 -9.37
N ARG A 44 -1.53 16.24 -10.13
CA ARG A 44 -2.76 15.95 -10.86
C ARG A 44 -2.84 16.61 -12.22
N VAL A 45 -3.51 15.95 -13.17
CA VAL A 45 -3.88 16.55 -14.45
C VAL A 45 -5.04 17.51 -14.23
N THR A 46 -4.89 18.76 -14.67
CA THR A 46 -5.95 19.77 -14.62
C THR A 46 -6.69 19.91 -15.95
N SER A 47 -6.01 19.67 -17.07
CA SER A 47 -6.65 19.68 -18.39
C SER A 47 -5.85 18.92 -19.45
N VAL A 48 -6.56 18.41 -20.47
CA VAL A 48 -6.03 17.88 -21.72
C VAL A 48 -6.72 18.62 -22.87
N GLN A 49 -5.98 19.38 -23.67
CA GLN A 49 -6.53 20.26 -24.70
C GLN A 49 -5.81 20.14 -26.04
N PRO A 50 -6.56 19.89 -27.16
CA PRO A 50 -7.96 19.48 -27.18
C PRO A 50 -8.15 18.11 -26.53
N ALA A 51 -9.33 17.84 -25.97
CA ALA A 51 -9.69 16.51 -25.51
C ALA A 51 -9.81 15.56 -26.71
N VAL A 52 -9.17 14.41 -26.65
CA VAL A 52 -9.22 13.38 -27.69
C VAL A 52 -9.98 12.17 -27.13
N PRO A 53 -11.20 11.89 -27.63
CA PRO A 53 -11.94 10.70 -27.23
C PRO A 53 -11.12 9.42 -27.47
N GLY A 54 -10.97 8.57 -26.47
CA GLY A 54 -10.16 7.35 -26.55
C GLY A 54 -8.69 7.53 -26.15
N VAL A 55 -8.24 8.75 -25.82
CA VAL A 55 -6.95 9.02 -25.19
C VAL A 55 -7.21 9.44 -23.74
N THR A 56 -6.65 8.69 -22.80
CA THR A 56 -6.69 9.02 -21.36
C THR A 56 -5.28 9.30 -20.86
N VAL A 57 -5.14 10.36 -20.08
CA VAL A 57 -3.87 10.73 -19.43
C VAL A 57 -4.10 10.81 -17.94
N ARG A 58 -3.28 10.12 -17.15
CA ARG A 58 -3.31 10.15 -15.69
C ARG A 58 -1.94 10.46 -15.13
N VAL A 59 -1.93 11.09 -13.94
CA VAL A 59 -0.76 11.16 -13.07
C VAL A 59 -0.91 10.08 -12.02
N LEU A 60 0.16 9.38 -11.74
CA LEU A 60 0.25 8.34 -10.72
C LEU A 60 1.32 8.72 -9.70
N GLN A 61 1.29 8.03 -8.54
CA GLN A 61 2.34 8.14 -7.52
C GLN A 61 2.60 9.59 -7.09
N PHE A 62 1.50 10.35 -6.89
CA PHE A 62 1.55 11.74 -6.41
C PHE A 62 2.33 12.71 -7.29
N GLY A 63 2.50 12.41 -8.57
CA GLY A 63 3.20 13.26 -9.52
C GLY A 63 4.36 12.57 -10.24
N ASP A 64 4.86 11.45 -9.73
CA ASP A 64 6.09 10.83 -10.22
C ASP A 64 5.96 10.18 -11.59
N ALA A 65 4.76 9.69 -11.94
CA ALA A 65 4.57 9.00 -13.21
C ALA A 65 3.39 9.56 -13.99
N LEU A 66 3.56 9.61 -15.30
CA LEU A 66 2.50 9.81 -16.27
C LEU A 66 2.11 8.48 -16.89
N GLU A 67 0.80 8.34 -17.13
CA GLU A 67 0.24 7.21 -17.84
C GLU A 67 -0.62 7.71 -19.00
N VAL A 68 -0.44 7.09 -20.16
CA VAL A 68 -1.27 7.30 -21.34
C VAL A 68 -1.85 5.97 -21.77
N VAL A 69 -3.17 5.96 -21.97
CA VAL A 69 -3.92 4.88 -22.63
C VAL A 69 -4.50 5.45 -23.90
N ASN A 70 -4.17 4.84 -25.06
CA ASN A 70 -4.63 5.27 -26.36
C ASN A 70 -5.44 4.16 -27.04
N THR A 71 -6.76 4.24 -26.95
CA THR A 71 -7.67 3.28 -27.61
C THR A 71 -8.07 3.70 -29.00
N THR A 72 -7.45 4.75 -29.57
CA THR A 72 -7.71 5.21 -30.92
C THR A 72 -6.86 4.45 -31.95
N GLY A 73 -7.23 4.51 -33.21
CA GLY A 73 -6.40 3.99 -34.33
C GLY A 73 -5.25 4.91 -34.73
N THR A 74 -5.06 6.06 -34.05
CA THR A 74 -4.07 7.07 -34.41
C THR A 74 -3.01 7.16 -33.31
N GLU A 75 -1.75 7.27 -33.69
CA GLU A 75 -0.64 7.32 -32.76
C GLU A 75 -0.65 8.60 -31.90
N VAL A 76 -0.32 8.45 -30.62
CA VAL A 76 0.06 9.54 -29.71
C VAL A 76 1.57 9.58 -29.61
N THR A 77 2.18 10.73 -29.86
CA THR A 77 3.61 10.95 -29.67
C THR A 77 3.87 11.89 -28.50
N VAL A 78 4.90 11.59 -27.72
CA VAL A 78 5.36 12.40 -26.58
C VAL A 78 6.80 12.80 -26.85
N PRO A 79 7.12 14.10 -26.90
CA PRO A 79 8.50 14.57 -26.99
C PRO A 79 9.22 14.47 -25.65
N GLY A 80 10.53 14.32 -25.72
CA GLY A 80 11.42 14.40 -24.55
C GLY A 80 11.65 15.83 -24.06
N TYR A 81 12.70 16.03 -23.28
CA TYR A 81 12.97 17.32 -22.61
C TYR A 81 13.60 18.38 -23.52
N SER A 82 14.11 17.98 -24.68
CA SER A 82 14.70 18.86 -25.71
C SER A 82 13.86 18.87 -27.01
N ASP A 83 12.55 18.55 -26.89
CA ASP A 83 11.59 18.39 -28.00
C ASP A 83 11.95 17.27 -28.97
N GLU A 84 12.87 16.39 -28.61
CA GLU A 84 13.23 15.22 -29.41
C GLU A 84 12.11 14.15 -29.37
N PRO A 85 11.99 13.28 -30.41
CA PRO A 85 11.10 12.15 -30.38
C PRO A 85 11.45 11.20 -29.22
N TYR A 86 10.50 10.96 -28.29
CA TYR A 86 10.73 10.12 -27.10
C TYR A 86 9.84 8.88 -27.09
N LEU A 87 8.51 9.07 -27.11
CA LEU A 87 7.55 7.95 -27.10
C LEU A 87 6.58 8.04 -28.27
N ARG A 88 6.20 6.86 -28.78
CA ARG A 88 5.11 6.64 -29.72
C ARG A 88 4.18 5.59 -29.12
N ILE A 89 2.89 5.92 -28.97
CA ILE A 89 1.86 5.07 -28.35
C ILE A 89 0.75 4.90 -29.37
N GLY A 90 0.72 3.78 -30.06
CA GLY A 90 -0.16 3.52 -31.18
C GLY A 90 -0.81 2.14 -31.16
N PRO A 91 -1.63 1.81 -32.15
CA PRO A 91 -2.35 0.54 -32.22
C PRO A 91 -1.43 -0.70 -32.30
N ASP A 92 -0.19 -0.51 -32.71
CA ASP A 92 0.86 -1.54 -32.79
C ASP A 92 1.69 -1.63 -31.49
N GLY A 93 1.32 -0.90 -30.45
CA GLY A 93 1.97 -0.87 -29.14
C GLY A 93 2.72 0.42 -28.86
N VAL A 94 3.76 0.32 -28.01
CA VAL A 94 4.56 1.47 -27.58
C VAL A 94 6.01 1.31 -28.02
N TRP A 95 6.53 2.37 -28.62
CA TRP A 95 7.91 2.47 -29.07
C TRP A 95 8.60 3.62 -28.34
N ARG A 96 9.80 3.34 -27.85
CA ARG A 96 10.66 4.30 -27.15
C ARG A 96 11.93 4.53 -27.95
N ASN A 97 12.32 5.79 -28.12
CA ASN A 97 13.54 6.15 -28.81
C ASN A 97 14.75 5.95 -27.88
N ALA A 98 15.65 5.02 -28.22
CA ALA A 98 16.85 4.73 -27.43
C ALA A 98 17.84 5.92 -27.42
N HIS A 99 17.88 6.75 -28.47
CA HIS A 99 18.74 7.93 -28.54
C HIS A 99 18.20 9.13 -27.75
N SER A 100 16.92 9.11 -27.33
CA SER A 100 16.39 10.21 -26.52
C SER A 100 17.03 10.21 -25.13
N PRO A 101 17.59 11.34 -24.67
CA PRO A 101 18.06 11.50 -23.30
C PRO A 101 16.97 11.19 -22.25
N ALA A 102 15.71 11.50 -22.55
CA ALA A 102 14.57 11.18 -21.67
C ALA A 102 14.45 9.69 -21.37
N THR A 103 14.89 8.82 -22.29
CA THR A 103 14.91 7.36 -22.07
C THR A 103 15.77 6.96 -20.89
N THR A 104 16.88 7.61 -20.68
CA THR A 104 17.82 7.32 -19.58
C THR A 104 17.50 8.17 -18.35
N ILE A 105 17.21 9.46 -18.53
CA ILE A 105 16.91 10.39 -17.43
C ILE A 105 15.73 9.88 -16.60
N ASN A 106 14.69 9.36 -17.23
CA ASN A 106 13.47 8.86 -16.58
C ASN A 106 13.65 7.50 -15.86
N LEU A 107 14.86 6.91 -15.86
CA LEU A 107 15.16 5.72 -15.07
C LEU A 107 15.43 6.01 -13.58
N ASP A 108 15.73 7.25 -13.24
CA ASP A 108 15.96 7.69 -11.86
C ASP A 108 15.07 8.89 -11.54
N ARG A 109 14.41 8.87 -10.38
CA ARG A 109 13.47 9.90 -9.93
C ARG A 109 14.06 11.31 -9.94
N TYR A 110 15.35 11.44 -9.69
CA TYR A 110 16.05 12.73 -9.57
C TYR A 110 17.03 13.01 -10.73
N GLY A 111 16.99 12.15 -11.76
CA GLY A 111 17.84 12.30 -12.94
C GLY A 111 19.34 12.09 -12.66
N ARG A 112 19.70 11.40 -11.56
CA ARG A 112 21.10 11.15 -11.16
C ARG A 112 21.69 9.95 -11.92
N VAL A 113 21.57 9.99 -13.23
CA VAL A 113 22.07 8.93 -14.14
C VAL A 113 23.04 9.54 -15.15
N SER A 114 24.06 8.78 -15.52
CA SER A 114 24.95 9.16 -16.63
C SER A 114 24.27 8.81 -17.95
N LEU A 115 24.21 9.77 -18.86
CA LEU A 115 23.72 9.52 -20.20
C LEU A 115 24.70 8.62 -20.97
N PRO A 116 24.21 7.63 -21.75
CA PRO A 116 25.03 6.88 -22.68
C PRO A 116 25.57 7.77 -23.79
N GLU A 117 26.67 7.39 -24.43
CA GLU A 117 27.34 8.20 -25.47
C GLU A 117 26.47 8.44 -26.70
N ASP A 118 25.52 7.56 -26.97
CA ASP A 118 24.56 7.62 -28.09
C ASP A 118 23.26 8.36 -27.75
N ALA A 119 23.10 8.85 -26.52
CA ALA A 119 21.98 9.70 -26.14
C ALA A 119 22.17 11.13 -26.73
N ASP A 120 21.62 11.34 -27.91
CA ASP A 120 21.66 12.62 -28.63
C ASP A 120 20.23 13.00 -29.09
N PRO A 121 19.68 14.13 -28.60
CA PRO A 121 18.34 14.59 -29.01
C PRO A 121 18.24 14.96 -30.49
N ARG A 122 19.36 15.10 -31.20
CA ARG A 122 19.43 15.44 -32.63
C ARG A 122 19.67 14.21 -33.52
N ALA A 123 20.00 13.05 -32.95
CA ALA A 123 20.19 11.82 -33.70
C ALA A 123 18.87 11.33 -34.30
N GLU A 124 18.96 10.60 -35.41
CA GLU A 124 17.82 9.87 -35.94
C GLU A 124 17.28 8.90 -34.87
N PRO A 125 15.95 8.84 -34.66
CA PRO A 125 15.37 8.01 -33.63
C PRO A 125 15.66 6.52 -33.80
N ALA A 126 16.16 5.88 -32.76
CA ALA A 126 16.31 4.43 -32.66
C ALA A 126 15.14 3.82 -31.89
N TRP A 127 14.08 3.46 -32.60
CA TRP A 127 12.84 2.98 -31.99
C TRP A 127 12.96 1.55 -31.48
N VAL A 128 12.68 1.35 -30.19
CA VAL A 128 12.62 0.05 -29.53
C VAL A 128 11.20 -0.17 -29.01
N GLN A 129 10.57 -1.28 -29.36
CA GLN A 129 9.25 -1.62 -28.84
C GLN A 129 9.35 -2.01 -27.37
N VAL A 130 8.59 -1.33 -26.51
CA VAL A 130 8.59 -1.53 -25.04
C VAL A 130 7.26 -2.08 -24.50
N SER A 131 6.21 -2.05 -25.33
CA SER A 131 4.91 -2.67 -25.03
C SER A 131 4.25 -3.08 -26.34
N THR A 132 3.47 -4.16 -26.31
CA THR A 132 2.58 -4.56 -27.42
C THR A 132 1.18 -3.96 -27.30
N GLU A 133 0.86 -3.40 -26.13
CA GLU A 133 -0.43 -2.76 -25.85
C GLU A 133 -0.31 -1.24 -26.06
N PRO A 134 -1.37 -0.56 -26.51
CA PRO A 134 -1.37 0.88 -26.77
C PRO A 134 -1.52 1.70 -25.48
N GLN A 135 -0.70 1.38 -24.49
CA GLN A 135 -0.72 2.01 -23.18
C GLN A 135 0.65 1.96 -22.53
N TYR A 136 1.04 3.05 -21.83
CA TYR A 136 2.35 3.12 -21.21
C TYR A 136 2.34 4.03 -19.99
N THR A 137 3.15 3.64 -19.02
CA THR A 137 3.45 4.43 -17.81
C THR A 137 4.94 4.70 -17.77
N TRP A 138 5.32 5.94 -17.57
CA TRP A 138 6.72 6.35 -17.45
C TRP A 138 6.90 7.39 -16.36
N HIS A 139 8.07 7.42 -15.77
CA HIS A 139 8.47 8.49 -14.87
C HIS A 139 8.71 9.77 -15.67
N ASP A 140 8.19 10.92 -15.21
CA ASP A 140 8.31 12.19 -15.93
C ASP A 140 8.73 13.34 -14.98
N HIS A 141 9.92 13.88 -15.19
CA HIS A 141 10.49 14.93 -14.34
C HIS A 141 9.77 16.28 -14.41
N ARG A 142 8.84 16.45 -15.38
CA ARG A 142 8.04 17.66 -15.49
C ARG A 142 6.93 17.74 -14.45
N THR A 143 6.55 16.60 -13.82
CA THR A 143 5.32 16.46 -13.04
C THR A 143 5.53 16.37 -11.54
N HIS A 144 6.78 16.26 -11.07
CA HIS A 144 7.10 16.13 -9.64
C HIS A 144 8.26 17.04 -9.21
N TRP A 145 8.44 17.17 -7.89
CA TRP A 145 9.55 17.93 -7.30
C TRP A 145 10.87 17.16 -7.41
N MET A 146 11.91 17.83 -7.98
CA MET A 146 13.16 17.21 -8.39
C MET A 146 14.23 17.15 -7.28
N SER A 147 13.95 17.57 -6.06
CA SER A 147 14.91 17.50 -4.96
C SER A 147 14.43 16.60 -3.84
N GLU A 148 15.30 15.69 -3.40
CA GLU A 148 15.09 14.85 -2.23
C GLU A 148 15.44 15.61 -0.94
N GLU A 149 16.46 16.46 -0.98
CA GLU A 149 17.03 17.09 0.21
C GLU A 149 16.40 18.46 0.52
N GLN A 150 15.77 19.10 -0.46
CA GLN A 150 15.26 20.46 -0.34
C GLN A 150 13.76 20.51 -0.59
N LEU A 151 13.05 21.13 0.32
CA LEU A 151 11.66 21.48 0.10
C LEU A 151 11.52 22.61 -0.92
N PRO A 152 10.39 22.70 -1.65
CA PRO A 152 10.09 23.88 -2.46
C PRO A 152 10.19 25.16 -1.63
N PRO A 153 10.69 26.28 -2.19
CA PRO A 153 10.93 27.51 -1.41
C PRO A 153 9.70 28.01 -0.64
N ALA A 154 8.51 27.95 -1.24
CA ALA A 154 7.26 28.35 -0.58
C ALA A 154 6.93 27.44 0.62
N VAL A 155 7.12 26.13 0.46
CA VAL A 155 6.93 25.15 1.53
C VAL A 155 7.95 25.33 2.64
N ALA A 156 9.23 25.58 2.30
CA ALA A 156 10.28 25.82 3.28
C ALA A 156 10.03 27.11 4.10
N ALA A 157 9.39 28.11 3.49
CA ALA A 157 9.05 29.36 4.17
C ALA A 157 7.85 29.19 5.13
N ASP A 158 6.87 28.35 4.80
CA ASP A 158 5.72 28.05 5.66
C ASP A 158 5.27 26.58 5.47
N PRO A 159 5.84 25.64 6.23
CA PRO A 159 5.50 24.21 6.12
C PRO A 159 4.19 23.84 6.84
N THR A 160 3.43 24.81 7.33
CA THR A 160 2.19 24.57 8.09
C THR A 160 0.93 24.75 7.26
N THR A 161 1.06 25.29 6.03
CA THR A 161 -0.06 25.51 5.11
C THR A 161 0.15 24.77 3.79
N GLY A 162 -0.94 24.52 3.07
CA GLY A 162 -0.87 23.93 1.73
C GLY A 162 -0.36 24.93 0.69
N HIS A 163 0.43 24.45 -0.28
CA HIS A 163 1.03 25.25 -1.35
C HIS A 163 0.82 24.61 -2.72
N THR A 164 0.55 25.43 -3.74
CA THR A 164 0.84 25.05 -5.12
C THR A 164 2.34 25.21 -5.35
N VAL A 165 3.02 24.11 -5.65
CA VAL A 165 4.48 24.08 -5.86
C VAL A 165 4.81 24.65 -7.23
N PHE A 166 4.16 24.12 -8.27
CA PHE A 166 4.20 24.64 -9.64
C PHE A 166 3.09 24.02 -10.51
N ASP A 167 2.78 24.76 -11.59
CA ASP A 167 2.01 24.23 -12.71
C ASP A 167 2.96 23.61 -13.73
N TRP A 168 2.55 22.48 -14.33
CA TRP A 168 3.35 21.80 -15.32
C TRP A 168 2.58 21.57 -16.64
N THR A 169 3.35 21.36 -17.69
CA THR A 169 2.82 21.10 -19.04
C THR A 169 3.63 20.00 -19.72
N VAL A 170 2.93 19.01 -20.29
CA VAL A 170 3.52 17.98 -21.14
C VAL A 170 2.88 18.08 -22.52
N PRO A 171 3.65 18.50 -23.53
CA PRO A 171 3.16 18.50 -24.92
C PRO A 171 3.05 17.08 -25.44
N MET A 172 2.04 16.82 -26.25
CA MET A 172 1.82 15.55 -26.97
C MET A 172 1.27 15.86 -28.34
N ARG A 173 1.21 14.86 -29.20
CA ARG A 173 0.50 14.96 -30.49
C ARG A 173 -0.33 13.70 -30.69
N HIS A 174 -1.55 13.85 -31.20
CA HIS A 174 -2.39 12.75 -31.70
C HIS A 174 -2.49 12.89 -33.22
N GLY A 175 -1.71 12.10 -33.94
CA GLY A 175 -1.45 12.34 -35.34
C GLY A 175 -0.92 13.75 -35.59
N ASP A 176 -1.59 14.54 -36.43
CA ASP A 176 -1.21 15.93 -36.71
C ASP A 176 -1.72 16.93 -35.66
N THR A 177 -2.58 16.53 -34.76
CA THR A 177 -3.18 17.42 -33.77
C THR A 177 -2.27 17.58 -32.56
N ALA A 178 -1.84 18.80 -32.26
CA ALA A 178 -1.14 19.10 -31.01
C ALA A 178 -2.10 18.98 -29.83
N VAL A 179 -1.68 18.26 -28.79
CA VAL A 179 -2.41 18.06 -27.55
C VAL A 179 -1.54 18.55 -26.40
N THR A 180 -2.10 19.38 -25.53
CA THR A 180 -1.39 19.90 -24.37
C THR A 180 -2.01 19.32 -23.11
N VAL A 181 -1.23 18.57 -22.35
CA VAL A 181 -1.58 18.10 -21.01
C VAL A 181 -1.05 19.12 -20.00
N ARG A 182 -1.93 19.65 -19.15
CA ARG A 182 -1.57 20.53 -18.06
C ARG A 182 -1.93 19.91 -16.73
N GLY A 183 -1.15 20.19 -15.74
CA GLY A 183 -1.41 19.80 -14.38
C GLY A 183 -0.75 20.73 -13.38
N GLU A 184 -0.92 20.39 -12.13
CA GLU A 184 -0.30 21.08 -11.01
C GLU A 184 0.33 20.09 -10.05
N LEU A 185 1.35 20.49 -9.35
CA LEU A 185 1.90 19.84 -8.18
C LEU A 185 1.60 20.69 -6.96
N THR A 186 0.92 20.10 -5.99
CA THR A 186 0.61 20.73 -4.70
C THR A 186 1.37 20.03 -3.59
N TRP A 187 1.54 20.71 -2.47
CA TRP A 187 2.07 20.18 -1.23
C TRP A 187 1.09 20.47 -0.10
N SER A 188 0.89 19.50 0.78
CA SER A 188 0.04 19.61 1.96
C SER A 188 0.83 19.26 3.23
N PRO A 189 0.60 19.95 4.37
CA PRO A 189 1.32 19.67 5.60
C PRO A 189 0.99 18.26 6.11
N PRO A 190 2.02 17.48 6.49
CA PRO A 190 1.82 16.15 7.08
C PRO A 190 1.10 16.21 8.42
N PRO A 191 0.46 15.11 8.86
CA PRO A 191 -0.10 15.01 10.19
C PRO A 191 0.94 15.26 11.28
N SER A 192 0.52 15.89 12.39
CA SER A 192 1.40 16.13 13.53
C SER A 192 2.02 14.82 14.05
N PRO A 193 3.36 14.70 14.09
CA PRO A 193 4.03 13.49 14.58
C PRO A 193 3.61 13.12 16.02
N ALA A 194 3.44 14.11 16.90
CA ALA A 194 3.03 13.87 18.28
C ALA A 194 1.63 13.25 18.37
N VAL A 195 0.68 13.74 17.56
CA VAL A 195 -0.67 13.18 17.50
C VAL A 195 -0.64 11.77 16.90
N THR A 196 0.10 11.59 15.81
CA THR A 196 0.25 10.30 15.15
C THR A 196 0.81 9.25 16.11
N TRP A 197 1.96 9.50 16.76
CA TRP A 197 2.54 8.59 17.74
C TRP A 197 1.61 8.35 18.93
N GLY A 198 0.97 9.41 19.46
CA GLY A 198 0.03 9.30 20.58
C GLY A 198 -1.14 8.37 20.27
N VAL A 199 -1.77 8.54 19.12
CA VAL A 199 -2.91 7.70 18.69
C VAL A 199 -2.50 6.25 18.46
N HIS A 200 -1.39 6.00 17.77
CA HIS A 200 -0.95 4.63 17.46
C HIS A 200 -0.48 3.89 18.72
N LEU A 201 0.25 4.56 19.60
CA LEU A 201 0.65 3.98 20.90
C LEU A 201 -0.59 3.66 21.76
N ALA A 202 -1.55 4.58 21.84
CA ALA A 202 -2.78 4.36 22.60
C ALA A 202 -3.57 3.16 22.02
N LEU A 203 -3.67 3.04 20.69
CA LEU A 203 -4.33 1.91 20.04
C LEU A 203 -3.62 0.58 20.35
N ALA A 204 -2.30 0.52 20.21
CA ALA A 204 -1.52 -0.67 20.50
C ALA A 204 -1.67 -1.09 21.97
N VAL A 205 -1.59 -0.15 22.91
CA VAL A 205 -1.78 -0.39 24.35
C VAL A 205 -3.21 -0.84 24.64
N ALA A 206 -4.23 -0.21 24.08
CA ALA A 206 -5.63 -0.59 24.26
C ALA A 206 -5.90 -2.03 23.79
N VAL A 207 -5.39 -2.39 22.63
CA VAL A 207 -5.52 -3.76 22.11
C VAL A 207 -4.75 -4.75 22.97
N ALA A 208 -3.51 -4.46 23.35
CA ALA A 208 -2.71 -5.31 24.24
C ALA A 208 -3.39 -5.50 25.62
N ALA A 209 -4.00 -4.46 26.17
CA ALA A 209 -4.72 -4.51 27.44
C ALA A 209 -5.90 -5.50 27.42
N THR A 210 -6.53 -5.74 26.27
CA THR A 210 -7.59 -6.76 26.15
C THR A 210 -7.11 -8.16 26.50
N GLY A 211 -5.87 -8.50 26.19
CA GLY A 211 -5.26 -9.79 26.56
C GLY A 211 -4.57 -9.77 27.94
N LEU A 212 -3.98 -8.62 28.34
CA LEU A 212 -3.25 -8.46 29.59
C LEU A 212 -4.17 -8.38 30.81
N LEU A 213 -5.29 -7.65 30.71
CA LEU A 213 -6.07 -7.23 31.88
C LEU A 213 -7.49 -7.83 31.93
N ALA A 214 -8.08 -8.16 30.76
CA ALA A 214 -9.47 -8.63 30.72
C ALA A 214 -9.65 -9.97 31.42
N ARG A 215 -10.76 -10.10 32.20
CA ARG A 215 -11.12 -11.32 32.91
C ARG A 215 -11.50 -12.50 32.00
N SER A 216 -11.77 -12.24 30.74
CA SER A 216 -12.08 -13.26 29.73
C SER A 216 -11.40 -12.93 28.41
N ALA A 217 -11.27 -13.90 27.52
CA ALA A 217 -10.70 -13.72 26.20
C ALA A 217 -11.64 -13.02 25.18
N ARG A 218 -12.89 -12.69 25.58
CA ARG A 218 -13.88 -12.09 24.65
C ARG A 218 -13.45 -10.74 24.09
N PRO A 219 -12.92 -9.76 24.87
CA PRO A 219 -12.45 -8.48 24.34
C PRO A 219 -11.34 -8.67 23.31
N LEU A 220 -10.40 -9.60 23.53
CA LEU A 220 -9.36 -9.92 22.57
C LEU A 220 -9.94 -10.48 21.27
N GLY A 221 -10.96 -11.35 21.36
CA GLY A 221 -11.68 -11.85 20.18
C GLY A 221 -12.39 -10.75 19.39
N VAL A 222 -12.93 -9.71 20.07
CA VAL A 222 -13.51 -8.52 19.39
C VAL A 222 -12.42 -7.70 18.71
N ALA A 223 -11.28 -7.48 19.36
CA ALA A 223 -10.15 -6.77 18.76
C ALA A 223 -9.65 -7.48 17.50
N MET A 224 -9.61 -8.81 17.50
CA MET A 224 -9.28 -9.60 16.31
C MET A 224 -10.29 -9.39 15.18
N ALA A 225 -11.59 -9.37 15.47
CA ALA A 225 -12.61 -9.11 14.46
C ALA A 225 -12.48 -7.71 13.84
N LEU A 226 -12.18 -6.69 14.65
CA LEU A 226 -11.91 -5.33 14.15
C LEU A 226 -10.67 -5.29 13.27
N GLY A 227 -9.60 -6.01 13.64
CA GLY A 227 -8.40 -6.16 12.80
C GLY A 227 -8.71 -6.78 11.44
N ALA A 228 -9.55 -7.81 11.41
CA ALA A 228 -9.99 -8.45 10.15
C ALA A 228 -10.81 -7.51 9.27
N VAL A 229 -11.72 -6.72 9.85
CA VAL A 229 -12.49 -5.70 9.12
C VAL A 229 -11.56 -4.66 8.51
N ALA A 230 -10.55 -4.20 9.26
CA ALA A 230 -9.55 -3.26 8.77
C ALA A 230 -8.73 -3.85 7.61
N ALA A 231 -8.33 -5.12 7.69
CA ALA A 231 -7.59 -5.80 6.62
C ALA A 231 -8.43 -5.92 5.33
N LEU A 232 -9.69 -6.30 5.45
CA LEU A 232 -10.61 -6.40 4.30
C LEU A 232 -10.87 -5.02 3.68
N TRP A 233 -11.05 -3.99 4.52
CA TRP A 233 -11.23 -2.61 4.05
C TRP A 233 -10.00 -2.10 3.32
N HIS A 234 -8.82 -2.34 3.90
CA HIS A 234 -7.54 -1.96 3.29
C HIS A 234 -7.36 -2.61 1.90
N ALA A 235 -7.62 -3.91 1.80
CA ALA A 235 -7.55 -4.63 0.54
C ALA A 235 -8.58 -4.15 -0.49
N ALA A 236 -9.82 -3.85 -0.06
CA ALA A 236 -10.85 -3.31 -0.94
C ALA A 236 -10.55 -1.89 -1.43
N GLY A 237 -9.77 -1.12 -0.63
CA GLY A 237 -9.30 0.22 -0.96
C GLY A 237 -8.02 0.26 -1.79
N THR A 238 -7.54 -0.86 -2.32
CA THR A 238 -6.37 -0.91 -3.20
C THR A 238 -6.53 0.10 -4.34
N PRO A 239 -5.57 1.03 -4.52
CA PRO A 239 -5.62 2.03 -5.59
C PRO A 239 -5.49 1.36 -6.96
N GLU A 240 -5.88 2.09 -7.99
CA GLU A 240 -5.72 1.61 -9.37
C GLU A 240 -4.23 1.59 -9.74
N PRO A 241 -3.67 0.41 -10.08
CA PRO A 241 -2.26 0.28 -10.42
C PRO A 241 -1.95 0.89 -11.79
N PRO A 242 -0.66 1.11 -12.12
CA PRO A 242 -0.25 1.40 -13.48
C PRO A 242 -0.73 0.32 -14.46
N VAL A 243 -1.23 0.74 -15.63
CA VAL A 243 -1.73 -0.20 -16.66
C VAL A 243 -0.68 -1.19 -17.16
N THR A 244 0.60 -0.79 -17.08
CA THR A 244 1.75 -1.65 -17.43
C THR A 244 2.02 -2.78 -16.43
N VAL A 245 1.39 -2.75 -15.25
CA VAL A 245 1.65 -3.72 -14.19
C VAL A 245 0.51 -4.72 -14.05
N SER A 246 -0.73 -4.26 -13.87
CA SER A 246 -1.90 -5.14 -13.75
C SER A 246 -3.21 -4.38 -13.93
N SER A 247 -4.32 -5.12 -14.11
CA SER A 247 -5.65 -4.53 -14.00
C SER A 247 -6.01 -4.26 -12.53
N HIS A 248 -6.85 -3.24 -12.29
CA HIS A 248 -7.34 -2.94 -10.93
C HIS A 248 -8.02 -4.15 -10.28
N ALA A 249 -8.83 -4.92 -11.03
CA ALA A 249 -9.46 -6.12 -10.51
C ALA A 249 -8.44 -7.17 -10.03
N ALA A 250 -7.36 -7.38 -10.79
CA ALA A 250 -6.29 -8.31 -10.40
C ALA A 250 -5.54 -7.83 -9.14
N ALA A 251 -5.28 -6.53 -9.03
CA ALA A 251 -4.66 -5.94 -7.85
C ALA A 251 -5.53 -6.13 -6.59
N VAL A 252 -6.82 -5.82 -6.67
CA VAL A 252 -7.79 -6.01 -5.56
C VAL A 252 -7.89 -7.48 -5.17
N VAL A 253 -8.01 -8.40 -6.13
CA VAL A 253 -8.05 -9.85 -5.84
C VAL A 253 -6.78 -10.31 -5.14
N SER A 254 -5.61 -9.85 -5.59
CA SER A 254 -4.32 -10.16 -4.94
C SER A 254 -4.27 -9.66 -3.49
N ALA A 255 -4.72 -8.42 -3.24
CA ALA A 255 -4.77 -7.83 -1.90
C ALA A 255 -5.79 -8.53 -0.97
N LEU A 256 -6.91 -9.03 -1.52
CA LEU A 256 -7.93 -9.74 -0.76
C LEU A 256 -7.47 -11.10 -0.22
N LEU A 257 -6.55 -11.81 -0.88
CA LEU A 257 -6.10 -13.13 -0.45
C LEU A 257 -5.55 -13.13 0.99
N PRO A 258 -4.55 -12.30 1.36
CA PRO A 258 -4.06 -12.23 2.73
C PRO A 258 -5.10 -11.66 3.70
N ALA A 259 -5.96 -10.73 3.26
CA ALA A 259 -7.02 -10.17 4.10
C ALA A 259 -8.10 -11.19 4.48
N VAL A 260 -8.53 -12.05 3.54
CA VAL A 260 -9.44 -13.17 3.80
C VAL A 260 -8.78 -14.19 4.75
N THR A 261 -7.51 -14.49 4.57
CA THR A 261 -6.77 -15.36 5.49
C THR A 261 -6.76 -14.77 6.91
N ALA A 262 -6.51 -13.48 7.07
CA ALA A 262 -6.61 -12.79 8.37
C ALA A 262 -8.04 -12.87 8.95
N ALA A 263 -9.07 -12.72 8.12
CA ALA A 263 -10.47 -12.83 8.55
C ALA A 263 -10.82 -14.24 9.03
N LEU A 264 -10.32 -15.27 8.37
CA LEU A 264 -10.52 -16.67 8.81
C LEU A 264 -9.85 -16.93 10.17
N VAL A 265 -8.61 -16.45 10.36
CA VAL A 265 -7.90 -16.56 11.64
C VAL A 265 -8.63 -15.80 12.74
N ALA A 266 -9.13 -14.60 12.44
CA ALA A 266 -9.92 -13.80 13.39
C ALA A 266 -11.23 -14.51 13.77
N ALA A 267 -11.93 -15.10 12.80
CA ALA A 267 -13.15 -15.86 13.05
C ALA A 267 -12.89 -17.07 13.97
N LEU A 268 -11.82 -17.83 13.75
CA LEU A 268 -11.39 -18.92 14.63
C LEU A 268 -11.14 -18.44 16.06
N GLY A 269 -10.39 -17.32 16.20
CA GLY A 269 -10.10 -16.72 17.50
C GLY A 269 -11.36 -16.21 18.21
N LEU A 270 -12.27 -15.56 17.49
CA LEU A 270 -13.55 -15.08 18.04
C LEU A 270 -14.43 -16.23 18.51
N VAL A 271 -14.53 -17.31 17.74
CA VAL A 271 -15.26 -18.53 18.16
C VAL A 271 -14.61 -19.16 19.39
N ALA A 272 -13.29 -19.25 19.44
CA ALA A 272 -12.56 -19.74 20.60
C ALA A 272 -12.84 -18.87 21.85
N ALA A 273 -12.82 -17.54 21.69
CA ALA A 273 -13.12 -16.59 22.77
C ALA A 273 -14.54 -16.74 23.31
N ARG A 274 -15.54 -16.90 22.42
CA ARG A 274 -16.93 -17.14 22.80
C ARG A 274 -17.11 -18.46 23.55
N ARG A 275 -16.31 -19.48 23.22
CA ARG A 275 -16.31 -20.80 23.88
C ARG A 275 -15.43 -20.87 25.14
N GLY A 276 -14.88 -19.76 25.62
CA GLY A 276 -14.02 -19.70 26.80
C GLY A 276 -12.63 -20.35 26.62
N ARG A 277 -12.20 -20.60 25.38
CA ARG A 277 -10.90 -21.23 25.06
C ARG A 277 -9.79 -20.18 24.99
N GLY A 278 -9.44 -19.59 26.16
CA GLY A 278 -8.54 -18.43 26.23
C GLY A 278 -7.16 -18.66 25.63
N VAL A 279 -6.55 -19.85 25.81
CA VAL A 279 -5.24 -20.18 25.22
C VAL A 279 -5.31 -20.16 23.69
N VAL A 280 -6.34 -20.80 23.11
CA VAL A 280 -6.51 -20.82 21.64
C VAL A 280 -6.74 -19.41 21.10
N THR A 281 -7.55 -18.59 21.80
CA THR A 281 -7.77 -17.20 21.45
C THR A 281 -6.45 -16.41 21.48
N GLY A 282 -5.63 -16.60 22.52
CA GLY A 282 -4.33 -15.94 22.63
C GLY A 282 -3.39 -16.31 21.46
N LEU A 283 -3.27 -17.60 21.15
CA LEU A 283 -2.42 -18.06 20.04
C LEU A 283 -2.92 -17.58 18.67
N THR A 284 -4.23 -17.61 18.42
CA THR A 284 -4.78 -17.08 17.17
C THR A 284 -4.62 -15.56 17.07
N ALA A 285 -4.66 -14.83 18.20
CA ALA A 285 -4.39 -13.40 18.22
C ALA A 285 -2.92 -13.08 17.86
N VAL A 286 -1.96 -13.88 18.32
CA VAL A 286 -0.55 -13.71 17.92
C VAL A 286 -0.38 -13.93 16.41
N VAL A 287 -0.97 -15.00 15.86
CA VAL A 287 -0.89 -15.30 14.41
C VAL A 287 -1.52 -14.15 13.61
N LEU A 288 -2.74 -13.73 14.01
CA LEU A 288 -3.42 -12.62 13.35
C LEU A 288 -2.59 -11.32 13.44
N GLY A 289 -2.05 -11.01 14.61
CA GLY A 289 -1.25 -9.79 14.80
C GLY A 289 -0.06 -9.72 13.83
N TRP A 290 0.64 -10.83 13.62
CA TRP A 290 1.70 -10.92 12.61
C TRP A 290 1.18 -10.79 11.18
N LEU A 291 0.05 -11.42 10.84
CA LEU A 291 -0.57 -11.27 9.51
C LEU A 291 -0.95 -9.81 9.22
N LEU A 292 -1.49 -9.10 10.22
CA LEU A 292 -1.83 -7.69 10.08
C LEU A 292 -0.60 -6.81 9.92
N LEU A 293 0.46 -7.05 10.71
CA LEU A 293 1.72 -6.32 10.60
C LEU A 293 2.34 -6.47 9.20
N VAL A 294 2.41 -7.70 8.68
CA VAL A 294 2.95 -7.95 7.33
C VAL A 294 2.14 -7.22 6.25
N GLN A 295 0.82 -7.09 6.43
CA GLN A 295 -0.03 -6.38 5.48
C GLN A 295 0.05 -4.85 5.62
N GLY A 296 0.23 -4.33 6.84
CA GLY A 296 0.19 -2.89 7.07
C GLY A 296 1.55 -2.19 7.02
N LEU A 297 2.66 -2.88 7.28
CA LEU A 297 4.00 -2.27 7.30
C LEU A 297 4.45 -1.71 5.94
N PRO A 298 4.15 -2.33 4.78
CA PRO A 298 4.50 -1.74 3.49
C PRO A 298 3.89 -0.36 3.25
N ASP A 299 2.73 -0.08 3.86
CA ASP A 299 1.96 1.15 3.68
C ASP A 299 2.02 2.06 4.91
N VAL A 300 3.00 1.86 5.79
CA VAL A 300 3.08 2.59 7.06
C VAL A 300 3.27 4.10 6.88
N ASP A 301 3.83 4.53 5.78
CA ASP A 301 4.05 5.93 5.43
C ASP A 301 2.76 6.76 5.31
N VAL A 302 1.61 6.12 5.02
CA VAL A 302 0.30 6.81 5.04
C VAL A 302 -0.04 7.41 6.41
N LEU A 303 0.58 6.92 7.48
CA LEU A 303 0.35 7.41 8.84
C LEU A 303 1.02 8.78 9.08
N TRP A 304 2.03 9.12 8.27
CA TRP A 304 2.87 10.31 8.40
C TRP A 304 2.70 11.30 7.25
N SER A 305 2.06 10.87 6.16
CA SER A 305 1.92 11.64 4.92
C SER A 305 0.57 12.34 4.85
N ALA A 306 0.52 13.51 4.20
CA ALA A 306 -0.69 14.27 4.00
C ALA A 306 -1.68 13.58 3.06
N ASN A 307 -1.19 13.07 1.94
CA ASN A 307 -1.96 12.40 0.89
C ASN A 307 -1.76 10.88 0.97
N VAL A 308 -2.77 10.12 0.58
CA VAL A 308 -2.81 8.66 0.65
C VAL A 308 -3.30 8.11 -0.68
N ALA A 309 -2.53 7.20 -1.28
CA ALA A 309 -2.98 6.46 -2.45
C ALA A 309 -4.03 5.41 -2.03
N THR A 310 -5.28 5.62 -2.42
CA THR A 310 -6.39 4.73 -2.08
C THR A 310 -7.54 4.86 -3.05
N GLY A 311 -8.22 3.76 -3.34
CA GLY A 311 -9.50 3.75 -4.07
C GLY A 311 -10.70 4.18 -3.23
N GLY A 312 -10.51 4.54 -1.96
CA GLY A 312 -11.56 4.92 -1.01
C GLY A 312 -11.26 6.22 -0.25
N PRO A 313 -12.03 6.55 0.79
CA PRO A 313 -11.78 7.71 1.63
C PRO A 313 -10.43 7.61 2.37
N ALA A 314 -9.56 8.61 2.20
CA ALA A 314 -8.20 8.64 2.75
C ALA A 314 -8.14 8.43 4.27
N PHE A 315 -9.10 9.00 5.04
CA PHE A 315 -9.14 8.83 6.48
C PHE A 315 -9.41 7.38 6.91
N LEU A 316 -10.22 6.63 6.14
CA LEU A 316 -10.47 5.20 6.40
C LEU A 316 -9.29 4.34 6.00
N ALA A 317 -8.61 4.65 4.90
CA ALA A 317 -7.37 3.97 4.52
C ALA A 317 -6.30 4.14 5.61
N ARG A 318 -6.10 5.37 6.10
CA ARG A 318 -5.19 5.66 7.22
C ARG A 318 -5.59 4.94 8.51
N ALA A 319 -6.89 4.94 8.85
CA ALA A 319 -7.38 4.21 10.02
C ALA A 319 -7.18 2.70 9.89
N ALA A 320 -7.39 2.13 8.71
CA ALA A 320 -7.13 0.72 8.45
C ALA A 320 -5.65 0.38 8.67
N VAL A 321 -4.71 1.12 8.07
CA VAL A 321 -3.27 0.89 8.27
C VAL A 321 -2.88 1.06 9.74
N ALA A 322 -3.43 2.05 10.46
CA ALA A 322 -3.22 2.21 11.90
C ALA A 322 -3.63 0.94 12.69
N VAL A 323 -4.79 0.35 12.36
CA VAL A 323 -5.25 -0.90 12.98
C VAL A 323 -4.37 -2.08 12.58
N LEU A 324 -3.94 -2.16 11.32
CA LEU A 324 -3.05 -3.23 10.87
C LEU A 324 -1.71 -3.18 11.62
N VAL A 325 -1.09 -2.01 11.75
CA VAL A 325 0.24 -1.88 12.37
C VAL A 325 0.13 -1.83 13.89
N ALA A 326 -0.53 -0.82 14.46
CA ALA A 326 -0.59 -0.65 15.91
C ALA A 326 -1.50 -1.70 16.58
N GLY A 327 -2.66 -1.99 15.99
CA GLY A 327 -3.56 -3.06 16.45
C GLY A 327 -2.91 -4.42 16.33
N GLY A 328 -2.21 -4.70 15.21
CA GLY A 328 -1.44 -5.94 15.01
C GLY A 328 -0.38 -6.16 16.08
N ALA A 329 0.43 -5.14 16.39
CA ALA A 329 1.41 -5.19 17.47
C ALA A 329 0.73 -5.43 18.84
N GLY A 330 -0.37 -4.74 19.11
CA GLY A 330 -1.17 -4.95 20.31
C GLY A 330 -1.74 -6.37 20.43
N LEU A 331 -2.19 -6.97 19.31
CA LEU A 331 -2.66 -8.36 19.27
C LEU A 331 -1.55 -9.36 19.56
N VAL A 332 -0.32 -9.12 19.08
CA VAL A 332 0.83 -9.99 19.40
C VAL A 332 1.08 -9.97 20.91
N VAL A 333 1.20 -8.80 21.52
CA VAL A 333 1.47 -8.65 22.95
C VAL A 333 0.31 -9.19 23.81
N GLY A 334 -0.92 -8.76 23.50
CA GLY A 334 -2.13 -9.19 24.21
C GLY A 334 -2.39 -10.69 24.03
N GLY A 335 -2.12 -11.23 22.85
CA GLY A 335 -2.25 -12.66 22.54
C GLY A 335 -1.29 -13.52 23.35
N LEU A 336 -0.01 -13.16 23.42
CA LEU A 336 0.99 -13.83 24.27
C LEU A 336 0.59 -13.81 25.74
N ALA A 337 0.14 -12.65 26.22
CA ALA A 337 -0.33 -12.50 27.62
C ALA A 337 -1.55 -13.38 27.90
N ALA A 338 -2.56 -13.36 27.03
CA ALA A 338 -3.75 -14.19 27.16
C ALA A 338 -3.42 -15.69 27.12
N ALA A 339 -2.56 -16.13 26.19
CA ALA A 339 -2.14 -17.52 26.10
C ALA A 339 -1.44 -18.00 27.38
N ARG A 340 -0.65 -17.13 28.04
CA ARG A 340 -0.02 -17.46 29.33
C ARG A 340 -1.04 -17.49 30.48
N ARG A 341 -1.89 -16.47 30.59
CA ARG A 341 -2.87 -16.32 31.70
C ARG A 341 -3.91 -17.43 31.72
N PHE A 342 -4.40 -17.88 30.57
CA PHE A 342 -5.45 -18.89 30.48
C PHE A 342 -4.91 -20.33 30.37
N ARG A 343 -3.59 -20.51 30.57
CA ARG A 343 -2.96 -21.84 30.47
C ARG A 343 -3.29 -22.76 31.64
N ASP A 344 -3.53 -22.22 32.85
CA ASP A 344 -3.70 -22.96 34.10
C ASP A 344 -5.00 -22.60 34.85
N PRO A 345 -6.18 -23.11 34.41
CA PRO A 345 -7.36 -23.05 35.27
C PRO A 345 -7.28 -24.01 36.45
N GLU A 346 -6.40 -25.03 36.44
CA GLU A 346 -6.29 -26.04 37.48
C GLU A 346 -5.36 -25.68 38.66
N ARG A 347 -4.42 -24.77 38.49
CA ARG A 347 -3.58 -24.25 39.59
C ARG A 347 -4.29 -23.31 40.56
N ALA A 348 -5.52 -22.88 40.25
CA ALA A 348 -6.33 -22.06 41.13
C ALA A 348 -7.29 -22.86 42.04
N ARG A 349 -7.25 -24.18 41.98
CA ARG A 349 -8.00 -25.01 42.99
C ARG A 349 -7.11 -25.10 44.20
N PRO A 350 -7.60 -24.68 45.43
CA PRO A 350 -6.91 -24.97 46.70
C PRO A 350 -6.74 -26.50 46.81
N GLU A 351 -5.61 -26.95 47.30
CA GLU A 351 -5.43 -28.33 47.66
C GLU A 351 -6.58 -28.75 48.57
N PRO A 352 -7.19 -29.90 48.35
CA PRO A 352 -8.22 -30.41 49.22
C PRO A 352 -7.60 -30.57 50.62
N GLU A 353 -8.24 -29.95 51.63
CA GLU A 353 -7.86 -30.10 53.02
C GLU A 353 -7.72 -31.61 53.34
N PRO A 354 -6.61 -32.02 53.98
CA PRO A 354 -6.41 -33.40 54.38
C PRO A 354 -7.58 -33.85 55.29
N GLN A 355 -8.30 -34.85 54.90
CA GLN A 355 -9.37 -35.42 55.72
C GLN A 355 -8.75 -35.97 57.01
N PRO A 356 -9.32 -35.69 58.20
CA PRO A 356 -8.85 -36.27 59.43
C PRO A 356 -9.01 -37.77 59.37
N VAL A 357 -7.88 -38.46 59.58
CA VAL A 357 -7.86 -39.93 59.76
C VAL A 357 -8.51 -40.21 61.09
N GLY A 358 -9.70 -40.81 61.08
CA GLY A 358 -10.39 -41.29 62.25
C GLY A 358 -9.87 -42.62 62.77
#